data_6643f891f5d978737749d1a0bba5c674
#
_entry.id   6643f891f5d978737749d1a0bba5c674
#
_cell.length_a   1.000
_cell.length_b   1.000
_cell.length_c   1.000
_cell.angle_alpha   90.00
_cell.angle_beta   90.00
_cell.angle_gamma   90.00
#
_symmetry.space_group_name_H-M   'P 1'
#
loop_
_entity.id
_entity.type
_entity.pdbx_description
1 polymer ?
#
loop_
_entity_poly.entity_id
_entity_poly.type
_entity_poly.pdbx_seq_one_letter_code
_entity_poly.pdbx_strand_id
1 'polypeptide(L)'
;MIPRYTRPDMAAIWEPANKFRIWFEIEAHACDAQAALGVIPKSAAKTVWKRGKWEIDRIDAIERETKHDVIAFLTNLAEHVGPDARFVHQGMTSSDVLDTCFNVQLVQAADLLLAGVDRVLAALKTRALEHKTTITIGRSHGIHAEPTTFGIKLAGHYAAFARNRERLVAARREVATCAISGAVGTFANIDPRVEEHVAKALGLVPEPVSTQVIPRDRHAAFFATLAVVAASVENLATEIRHLQRSEVLEAEEFFSPGQKGSSAMPHKRNPVLTENLTGLARLVRSAVVPALENVTLWHERDISHSSVERGIGPDATVHLDFALNRLAGVVEKLVVYPENMKKNLDRLGGLVHSQRVLLALTQAGISRENAYSIVQTSAMKVWREGGDFHALLAADPMVAKAVKPKALAAMFDLGYHTKHADTIFRRVFGAAKRPAAKKR
;
A
#
# COMPACT_ATOMS: atom_id res chain seq x y z
N MET A 1 -19.41 -1.24 0.66
CA MET A 1 -18.78 -0.09 -0.07
C MET A 1 -19.64 1.15 0.06
N ILE A 2 -19.05 2.33 0.34
CA ILE A 2 -19.78 3.60 0.34
C ILE A 2 -19.27 4.49 -0.81
N PRO A 3 -20.14 5.19 -1.55
CA PRO A 3 -19.73 5.96 -2.74
C PRO A 3 -18.63 6.98 -2.47
N ARG A 4 -18.61 7.57 -1.26
CA ARG A 4 -17.63 8.59 -0.86
C ARG A 4 -16.16 8.12 -0.94
N TYR A 5 -15.89 6.83 -0.74
CA TYR A 5 -14.54 6.25 -0.69
C TYR A 5 -14.35 5.17 -1.75
N THR A 6 -15.13 5.22 -2.80
CA THR A 6 -15.12 4.24 -3.89
C THR A 6 -14.73 4.91 -5.19
N ARG A 7 -13.68 4.40 -5.86
CA ARG A 7 -13.32 4.82 -7.22
C ARG A 7 -14.02 3.91 -8.23
N PRO A 8 -14.50 4.45 -9.36
CA PRO A 8 -15.30 3.70 -10.32
C PRO A 8 -14.64 2.41 -10.83
N ASP A 9 -13.33 2.46 -11.14
CA ASP A 9 -12.61 1.31 -11.68
C ASP A 9 -12.56 0.13 -10.68
N MET A 10 -12.35 0.44 -9.39
CA MET A 10 -12.34 -0.59 -8.35
C MET A 10 -13.76 -1.08 -8.05
N ALA A 11 -14.77 -0.19 -8.06
CA ALA A 11 -16.16 -0.59 -7.90
C ALA A 11 -16.58 -1.60 -8.97
N ALA A 12 -16.23 -1.34 -10.22
CA ALA A 12 -16.60 -2.19 -11.36
C ALA A 12 -16.12 -3.64 -11.20
N ILE A 13 -15.02 -3.88 -10.50
CA ILE A 13 -14.52 -5.24 -10.22
C ILE A 13 -15.53 -6.04 -9.38
N TRP A 14 -16.19 -5.38 -8.42
CA TRP A 14 -17.07 -6.00 -7.43
C TRP A 14 -18.55 -5.95 -7.81
N GLU A 15 -18.88 -5.29 -8.92
CA GLU A 15 -20.25 -5.22 -9.42
C GLU A 15 -20.74 -6.57 -9.95
N PRO A 16 -22.03 -6.90 -9.81
CA PRO A 16 -22.62 -8.13 -10.32
C PRO A 16 -22.33 -8.39 -11.81
N ALA A 17 -22.27 -7.33 -12.60
CA ALA A 17 -21.97 -7.44 -14.02
C ALA A 17 -20.61 -8.09 -14.31
N ASN A 18 -19.55 -7.70 -13.56
CA ASN A 18 -18.23 -8.31 -13.70
C ASN A 18 -18.20 -9.73 -13.14
N LYS A 19 -18.84 -9.96 -11.99
CA LYS A 19 -18.95 -11.28 -11.38
C LYS A 19 -19.57 -12.30 -12.36
N PHE A 20 -20.74 -12.00 -12.90
CA PHE A 20 -21.43 -12.92 -13.80
C PHE A 20 -20.75 -13.05 -15.17
N ARG A 21 -20.04 -12.03 -15.64
CA ARG A 21 -19.17 -12.14 -16.81
C ARG A 21 -18.09 -13.19 -16.58
N ILE A 22 -17.39 -13.12 -15.43
CA ILE A 22 -16.34 -14.08 -15.09
C ILE A 22 -16.93 -15.49 -14.93
N TRP A 23 -18.08 -15.64 -14.28
CA TRP A 23 -18.74 -16.94 -14.15
C TRP A 23 -19.06 -17.54 -15.52
N PHE A 24 -19.58 -16.74 -16.44
CA PHE A 24 -19.85 -17.17 -17.80
C PHE A 24 -18.56 -17.59 -18.53
N GLU A 25 -17.50 -16.83 -18.40
CA GLU A 25 -16.21 -17.16 -19.03
C GLU A 25 -15.64 -18.48 -18.49
N ILE A 26 -15.72 -18.72 -17.18
CA ILE A 26 -15.32 -20.00 -16.57
C ILE A 26 -16.10 -21.16 -17.20
N GLU A 27 -17.42 -21.08 -17.23
CA GLU A 27 -18.29 -22.13 -17.76
C GLU A 27 -18.08 -22.36 -19.27
N ALA A 28 -17.96 -21.29 -20.04
CA ALA A 28 -17.76 -21.37 -21.48
C ALA A 28 -16.38 -21.96 -21.83
N HIS A 29 -15.33 -21.57 -21.14
CA HIS A 29 -13.99 -22.17 -21.33
C HIS A 29 -13.94 -23.64 -20.86
N ALA A 30 -14.65 -24.00 -19.79
CA ALA A 30 -14.81 -25.39 -19.41
C ALA A 30 -15.49 -26.22 -20.49
N CYS A 31 -16.55 -25.68 -21.12
CA CYS A 31 -17.19 -26.31 -22.28
C CYS A 31 -16.23 -26.43 -23.47
N ASP A 32 -15.41 -25.43 -23.78
CA ASP A 32 -14.42 -25.50 -24.86
C ASP A 32 -13.41 -26.65 -24.64
N ALA A 33 -12.90 -26.77 -23.43
CA ALA A 33 -11.96 -27.83 -23.07
C ALA A 33 -12.60 -29.22 -23.16
N GLN A 34 -13.80 -29.38 -22.61
CA GLN A 34 -14.54 -30.65 -22.69
C GLN A 34 -14.88 -31.03 -24.13
N ALA A 35 -15.20 -30.04 -24.98
CA ALA A 35 -15.43 -30.26 -26.42
C ALA A 35 -14.14 -30.66 -27.14
N ALA A 36 -13.01 -30.09 -26.78
CA ALA A 36 -11.70 -30.48 -27.32
C ALA A 36 -11.32 -31.90 -26.93
N LEU A 37 -11.71 -32.35 -25.74
CA LEU A 37 -11.50 -33.70 -25.21
C LEU A 37 -12.54 -34.72 -25.77
N GLY A 38 -13.56 -34.27 -26.49
CA GLY A 38 -14.59 -35.14 -27.01
C GLY A 38 -15.67 -35.57 -26.01
N VAL A 39 -15.67 -34.96 -24.80
CA VAL A 39 -16.66 -35.23 -23.75
C VAL A 39 -18.03 -34.65 -24.09
N ILE A 40 -18.05 -33.49 -24.73
CA ILE A 40 -19.28 -32.84 -25.22
C ILE A 40 -19.16 -32.53 -26.72
N PRO A 41 -20.28 -32.32 -27.44
CA PRO A 41 -20.23 -31.91 -28.83
C PRO A 41 -19.58 -30.53 -29.01
N LYS A 42 -18.72 -30.39 -30.02
CA LYS A 42 -18.11 -29.07 -30.36
C LYS A 42 -19.16 -28.01 -30.73
N SER A 43 -20.33 -28.42 -31.26
CA SER A 43 -21.45 -27.54 -31.52
C SER A 43 -22.06 -26.95 -30.27
N ALA A 44 -22.09 -27.73 -29.15
CA ALA A 44 -22.63 -27.27 -27.89
C ALA A 44 -21.75 -26.14 -27.27
N ALA A 45 -20.44 -26.31 -27.26
CA ALA A 45 -19.52 -25.25 -26.80
C ALA A 45 -19.67 -23.96 -27.61
N LYS A 46 -19.78 -24.07 -28.94
CA LYS A 46 -20.09 -22.93 -29.83
C LYS A 46 -21.41 -22.25 -29.51
N THR A 47 -22.45 -23.05 -29.19
CA THR A 47 -23.77 -22.55 -28.82
C THR A 47 -23.70 -21.78 -27.50
N VAL A 48 -22.96 -22.26 -26.50
CA VAL A 48 -22.74 -21.57 -25.21
C VAL A 48 -22.17 -20.19 -25.48
N TRP A 49 -21.09 -20.07 -26.22
CA TRP A 49 -20.47 -18.76 -26.52
C TRP A 49 -21.40 -17.83 -27.31
N LYS A 50 -22.10 -18.38 -28.31
CA LYS A 50 -22.96 -17.58 -29.24
C LYS A 50 -24.23 -17.08 -28.56
N ARG A 51 -24.83 -17.89 -27.68
CA ARG A 51 -26.16 -17.63 -27.10
C ARG A 51 -26.12 -17.33 -25.62
N GLY A 52 -25.00 -17.56 -24.94
CA GLY A 52 -24.85 -17.30 -23.51
C GLY A 52 -25.07 -15.84 -23.22
N LYS A 53 -26.03 -15.55 -22.34
CA LYS A 53 -26.40 -14.25 -21.80
C LYS A 53 -26.88 -14.44 -20.38
N TRP A 54 -26.83 -13.39 -19.61
CA TRP A 54 -27.33 -13.37 -18.24
C TRP A 54 -28.03 -12.05 -17.95
N GLU A 55 -29.05 -12.12 -17.11
CA GLU A 55 -29.85 -10.99 -16.67
C GLU A 55 -29.87 -10.95 -15.15
N ILE A 56 -29.27 -9.93 -14.55
CA ILE A 56 -29.05 -9.83 -13.09
C ILE A 56 -30.38 -9.94 -12.34
N ASP A 57 -31.38 -9.16 -12.72
CA ASP A 57 -32.71 -9.17 -12.07
C ASP A 57 -33.41 -10.55 -12.19
N ARG A 58 -33.17 -11.26 -13.29
CA ARG A 58 -33.71 -12.63 -13.47
C ARG A 58 -32.99 -13.64 -12.58
N ILE A 59 -31.66 -13.53 -12.49
CA ILE A 59 -30.86 -14.37 -11.57
C ILE A 59 -31.32 -14.15 -10.15
N ASP A 60 -31.47 -12.91 -9.70
CA ASP A 60 -31.94 -12.57 -8.35
C ASP A 60 -33.34 -13.12 -8.07
N ALA A 61 -34.24 -13.09 -9.09
CA ALA A 61 -35.58 -13.67 -8.98
C ALA A 61 -35.52 -15.20 -8.78
N ILE A 62 -34.71 -15.90 -9.56
CA ILE A 62 -34.51 -17.35 -9.44
C ILE A 62 -33.85 -17.69 -8.11
N GLU A 63 -32.84 -16.92 -7.66
CA GLU A 63 -32.15 -17.16 -6.39
C GLU A 63 -33.11 -17.05 -5.19
N ARG A 64 -34.06 -16.13 -5.22
CA ARG A 64 -35.08 -16.02 -4.16
C ARG A 64 -35.90 -17.32 -3.98
N GLU A 65 -36.05 -18.12 -5.04
CA GLU A 65 -36.74 -19.41 -4.99
C GLU A 65 -35.77 -20.55 -4.65
N THR A 66 -34.66 -20.66 -5.39
CA THR A 66 -33.71 -21.78 -5.28
C THR A 66 -32.80 -21.69 -4.08
N LYS A 67 -32.62 -20.49 -3.48
CA LYS A 67 -31.68 -20.20 -2.38
C LYS A 67 -30.24 -20.59 -2.69
N HIS A 68 -29.85 -20.55 -3.98
CA HIS A 68 -28.52 -20.92 -4.42
C HIS A 68 -28.12 -20.09 -5.65
N ASP A 69 -27.09 -19.25 -5.48
CA ASP A 69 -26.64 -18.27 -6.45
C ASP A 69 -26.11 -18.90 -7.77
N VAL A 70 -25.26 -19.92 -7.68
CA VAL A 70 -24.72 -20.58 -8.89
C VAL A 70 -25.83 -21.30 -9.65
N ILE A 71 -26.74 -22.00 -8.98
CA ILE A 71 -27.90 -22.64 -9.64
C ILE A 71 -28.78 -21.58 -10.31
N ALA A 72 -29.01 -20.44 -9.68
CA ALA A 72 -29.79 -19.35 -10.26
C ALA A 72 -29.15 -18.80 -11.54
N PHE A 73 -27.83 -18.58 -11.52
CA PHE A 73 -27.08 -18.16 -12.69
C PHE A 73 -27.15 -19.20 -13.81
N LEU A 74 -26.91 -20.49 -13.52
CA LEU A 74 -26.95 -21.57 -14.52
C LEU A 74 -28.35 -21.74 -15.11
N THR A 75 -29.40 -21.58 -14.30
CA THR A 75 -30.79 -21.62 -14.77
C THR A 75 -31.07 -20.48 -15.74
N ASN A 76 -30.71 -19.26 -15.43
CA ASN A 76 -30.85 -18.12 -16.31
C ASN A 76 -30.02 -18.28 -17.59
N LEU A 77 -28.80 -18.77 -17.49
CA LEU A 77 -27.96 -19.06 -18.65
C LEU A 77 -28.62 -20.10 -19.57
N ALA A 78 -29.24 -21.14 -18.97
CA ALA A 78 -29.96 -22.18 -19.74
C ALA A 78 -31.18 -21.64 -20.49
N GLU A 79 -31.90 -20.64 -19.96
CA GLU A 79 -33.01 -19.97 -20.63
C GLU A 79 -32.56 -19.37 -21.98
N HIS A 80 -31.32 -18.93 -22.10
CA HIS A 80 -30.74 -18.34 -23.32
C HIS A 80 -30.05 -19.37 -24.21
N VAL A 81 -29.26 -20.28 -23.65
CA VAL A 81 -28.50 -21.30 -24.40
C VAL A 81 -29.42 -22.35 -25.00
N GLY A 82 -30.46 -22.74 -24.28
CA GLY A 82 -31.45 -23.78 -24.72
C GLY A 82 -30.90 -25.19 -24.45
N PRO A 83 -31.26 -26.19 -25.34
CA PRO A 83 -30.97 -27.62 -25.07
C PRO A 83 -29.50 -27.96 -24.82
N ASP A 84 -28.55 -27.20 -25.36
CA ASP A 84 -27.13 -27.40 -25.17
C ASP A 84 -26.64 -26.98 -23.78
N ALA A 85 -27.45 -26.27 -22.99
CA ALA A 85 -27.16 -25.90 -21.61
C ALA A 85 -26.93 -27.12 -20.69
N ARG A 86 -27.43 -28.29 -21.06
CA ARG A 86 -27.19 -29.56 -20.34
C ARG A 86 -25.71 -29.92 -20.22
N PHE A 87 -24.85 -29.30 -20.99
CA PHE A 87 -23.40 -29.52 -20.97
C PHE A 87 -22.65 -28.47 -20.16
N VAL A 88 -23.30 -27.38 -19.73
CA VAL A 88 -22.72 -26.36 -18.86
C VAL A 88 -22.60 -26.94 -17.45
N HIS A 89 -21.55 -26.59 -16.73
CA HIS A 89 -21.27 -27.05 -15.35
C HIS A 89 -21.07 -28.57 -15.20
N GLN A 90 -20.84 -29.28 -16.29
CA GLN A 90 -20.71 -30.74 -16.26
C GLN A 90 -19.43 -31.16 -15.53
N GLY A 91 -19.58 -31.92 -14.43
CA GLY A 91 -18.48 -32.42 -13.60
C GLY A 91 -17.88 -31.38 -12.64
N MET A 92 -18.36 -30.16 -12.67
CA MET A 92 -17.93 -29.06 -11.81
C MET A 92 -18.74 -28.98 -10.51
N THR A 93 -18.25 -28.18 -9.59
CA THR A 93 -18.96 -27.76 -8.37
C THR A 93 -19.07 -26.24 -8.32
N SER A 94 -19.99 -25.72 -7.52
CA SER A 94 -20.18 -24.28 -7.37
C SER A 94 -18.90 -23.54 -6.96
N SER A 95 -18.05 -24.13 -6.12
CA SER A 95 -16.80 -23.51 -5.70
C SER A 95 -15.75 -23.42 -6.81
N ASP A 96 -15.78 -24.28 -7.81
CA ASP A 96 -14.94 -24.14 -9.00
C ASP A 96 -15.18 -22.78 -9.70
N VAL A 97 -16.43 -22.35 -9.72
CA VAL A 97 -16.81 -21.05 -10.29
C VAL A 97 -16.58 -19.91 -9.30
N LEU A 98 -17.01 -20.08 -8.04
CA LEU A 98 -16.94 -19.04 -7.01
C LEU A 98 -15.52 -18.65 -6.68
N ASP A 99 -14.65 -19.62 -6.39
CA ASP A 99 -13.28 -19.37 -5.96
C ASP A 99 -12.42 -18.87 -7.11
N THR A 100 -12.56 -19.46 -8.30
CA THR A 100 -11.86 -18.99 -9.49
C THR A 100 -12.27 -17.55 -9.84
N CYS A 101 -13.57 -17.23 -9.75
CA CYS A 101 -14.05 -15.85 -9.92
C CYS A 101 -13.48 -14.88 -8.88
N PHE A 102 -13.50 -15.26 -7.61
CA PHE A 102 -12.95 -14.42 -6.55
C PHE A 102 -11.47 -14.14 -6.77
N ASN A 103 -10.69 -15.13 -7.18
CA ASN A 103 -9.28 -14.96 -7.51
C ASN A 103 -9.07 -14.04 -8.72
N VAL A 104 -9.89 -14.15 -9.78
CA VAL A 104 -9.85 -13.18 -10.90
C VAL A 104 -10.11 -11.76 -10.40
N GLN A 105 -11.11 -11.56 -9.54
CA GLN A 105 -11.44 -10.25 -8.98
C GLN A 105 -10.31 -9.72 -8.10
N LEU A 106 -9.68 -10.56 -7.27
CA LEU A 106 -8.52 -10.17 -6.45
C LEU A 106 -7.30 -9.81 -7.30
N VAL A 107 -7.06 -10.51 -8.40
CA VAL A 107 -6.01 -10.18 -9.38
C VAL A 107 -6.28 -8.83 -10.04
N GLN A 108 -7.51 -8.59 -10.51
CA GLN A 108 -7.92 -7.30 -11.09
C GLN A 108 -7.74 -6.16 -10.06
N ALA A 109 -8.15 -6.37 -8.81
CA ALA A 109 -7.99 -5.41 -7.73
C ALA A 109 -6.51 -5.14 -7.42
N ALA A 110 -5.68 -6.19 -7.38
CA ALA A 110 -4.23 -6.07 -7.15
C ALA A 110 -3.54 -5.24 -8.24
N ASP A 111 -3.98 -5.35 -9.51
CA ASP A 111 -3.43 -4.56 -10.62
C ASP A 111 -3.72 -3.06 -10.43
N LEU A 112 -4.91 -2.69 -10.00
CA LEU A 112 -5.25 -1.30 -9.66
C LEU A 112 -4.47 -0.80 -8.44
N LEU A 113 -4.31 -1.64 -7.41
CA LEU A 113 -3.53 -1.30 -6.22
C LEU A 113 -2.05 -1.10 -6.55
N LEU A 114 -1.47 -1.92 -7.43
CA LEU A 114 -0.11 -1.76 -7.93
C LEU A 114 0.07 -0.42 -8.65
N ALA A 115 -0.87 -0.06 -9.53
CA ALA A 115 -0.87 1.25 -10.20
C ALA A 115 -0.96 2.41 -9.18
N GLY A 116 -1.76 2.25 -8.12
CA GLY A 116 -1.84 3.21 -7.02
C GLY A 116 -0.52 3.36 -6.26
N VAL A 117 0.14 2.25 -5.94
CA VAL A 117 1.48 2.24 -5.29
C VAL A 117 2.52 2.89 -6.21
N ASP A 118 2.51 2.59 -7.51
CA ASP A 118 3.44 3.17 -8.48
C ASP A 118 3.28 4.70 -8.56
N ARG A 119 2.05 5.22 -8.49
CA ARG A 119 1.79 6.65 -8.40
C ARG A 119 2.34 7.27 -7.12
N VAL A 120 2.17 6.63 -5.95
CA VAL A 120 2.76 7.10 -4.68
C VAL A 120 4.28 7.13 -4.77
N LEU A 121 4.90 6.09 -5.35
CA LEU A 121 6.34 6.03 -5.56
C LEU A 121 6.84 7.18 -6.46
N ALA A 122 6.16 7.45 -7.56
CA ALA A 122 6.50 8.55 -8.46
C ALA A 122 6.45 9.90 -7.73
N ALA A 123 5.38 10.16 -6.98
CA ALA A 123 5.20 11.37 -6.19
C ALA A 123 6.32 11.52 -5.14
N LEU A 124 6.58 10.49 -4.35
CA LEU A 124 7.62 10.49 -3.31
C LEU A 124 9.01 10.72 -3.91
N LYS A 125 9.32 10.06 -5.03
CA LYS A 125 10.62 10.25 -5.72
C LYS A 125 10.83 11.68 -6.17
N THR A 126 9.81 12.26 -6.81
CA THR A 126 9.86 13.66 -7.30
C THR A 126 10.10 14.61 -6.14
N ARG A 127 9.31 14.50 -5.07
CA ARG A 127 9.41 15.38 -3.90
C ARG A 127 10.71 15.16 -3.11
N ALA A 128 11.17 13.91 -2.98
CA ALA A 128 12.44 13.61 -2.33
C ALA A 128 13.64 14.25 -3.06
N LEU A 129 13.65 14.20 -4.39
CA LEU A 129 14.69 14.82 -5.21
C LEU A 129 14.65 16.35 -5.14
N GLU A 130 13.46 16.95 -5.17
CA GLU A 130 13.24 18.39 -5.02
C GLU A 130 13.79 18.91 -3.68
N HIS A 131 13.54 18.19 -2.61
CA HIS A 131 13.94 18.58 -1.24
C HIS A 131 15.21 17.88 -0.74
N LYS A 132 16.04 17.36 -1.66
CA LYS A 132 17.27 16.64 -1.31
C LYS A 132 18.18 17.41 -0.38
N THR A 133 18.27 18.72 -0.56
CA THR A 133 19.14 19.65 0.20
C THR A 133 18.37 20.52 1.19
N THR A 134 17.05 20.42 1.27
CA THR A 134 16.23 21.17 2.21
C THR A 134 16.47 20.66 3.63
N ILE A 135 17.23 21.40 4.41
CA ILE A 135 17.61 21.03 5.77
C ILE A 135 16.41 21.15 6.71
N THR A 136 16.23 20.16 7.55
CA THR A 136 15.23 20.14 8.63
C THR A 136 15.80 19.46 9.87
N ILE A 137 15.11 19.61 11.00
CA ILE A 137 15.49 18.89 12.22
C ILE A 137 14.94 17.47 12.22
N GLY A 138 15.79 16.49 12.47
CA GLY A 138 15.39 15.13 12.80
C GLY A 138 14.90 15.08 14.24
N ARG A 139 13.77 14.42 14.46
CA ARG A 139 13.17 14.25 15.80
C ARG A 139 13.13 12.77 16.15
N SER A 140 13.59 12.44 17.36
CA SER A 140 13.35 11.14 17.99
C SER A 140 12.62 11.38 19.32
N HIS A 141 11.67 10.51 19.65
CA HIS A 141 10.79 10.69 20.82
C HIS A 141 10.03 12.04 20.83
N GLY A 142 9.84 12.66 19.66
CA GLY A 142 9.24 14.01 19.53
C GLY A 142 10.22 15.16 19.87
N ILE A 143 11.47 14.87 20.25
CA ILE A 143 12.48 15.84 20.64
C ILE A 143 13.47 16.08 19.50
N HIS A 144 13.99 17.31 19.40
CA HIS A 144 15.02 17.66 18.44
C HIS A 144 16.29 16.83 18.67
N ALA A 145 16.76 16.14 17.64
CA ALA A 145 17.97 15.32 17.67
C ALA A 145 19.06 15.97 16.81
N GLU A 146 19.24 15.54 15.59
CA GLU A 146 20.26 16.03 14.68
C GLU A 146 19.66 16.54 13.36
N PRO A 147 20.36 17.44 12.65
CA PRO A 147 19.96 17.89 11.32
C PRO A 147 19.89 16.72 10.32
N THR A 148 18.87 16.78 9.46
CA THR A 148 18.68 15.89 8.30
C THR A 148 18.19 16.71 7.12
N THR A 149 17.78 16.07 6.01
CA THR A 149 17.06 16.76 4.94
C THR A 149 15.64 16.22 4.81
N PHE A 150 14.71 17.09 4.40
CA PHE A 150 13.33 16.69 4.12
C PHE A 150 13.26 15.64 3.01
N GLY A 151 14.15 15.73 2.01
CA GLY A 151 14.29 14.73 0.96
C GLY A 151 14.69 13.34 1.49
N ILE A 152 15.56 13.24 2.51
CA ILE A 152 15.91 11.95 3.16
C ILE A 152 14.69 11.36 3.86
N LYS A 153 13.85 12.16 4.55
CA LYS A 153 12.60 11.70 5.15
C LYS A 153 11.69 11.07 4.08
N LEU A 154 11.46 11.77 2.96
CA LEU A 154 10.63 11.27 1.86
C LEU A 154 11.23 10.04 1.18
N ALA A 155 12.57 9.97 1.04
CA ALA A 155 13.26 8.80 0.51
C ALA A 155 13.07 7.56 1.40
N GLY A 156 12.95 7.73 2.72
CA GLY A 156 12.62 6.64 3.65
C GLY A 156 11.23 6.07 3.39
N HIS A 157 10.23 6.94 3.20
CA HIS A 157 8.87 6.51 2.82
C HIS A 157 8.84 5.85 1.44
N TYR A 158 9.56 6.41 0.45
CA TYR A 158 9.71 5.77 -0.87
C TYR A 158 10.24 4.33 -0.73
N ALA A 159 11.29 4.12 0.03
CA ALA A 159 11.86 2.78 0.21
C ALA A 159 10.87 1.79 0.87
N ALA A 160 10.01 2.28 1.78
CA ALA A 160 8.95 1.46 2.36
C ALA A 160 7.89 1.07 1.31
N PHE A 161 7.42 2.03 0.49
CA PHE A 161 6.46 1.74 -0.59
C PHE A 161 7.07 0.87 -1.69
N ALA A 162 8.36 0.99 -2.01
CA ALA A 162 9.04 0.09 -2.95
C ALA A 162 9.00 -1.37 -2.47
N ARG A 163 9.28 -1.62 -1.19
CA ARG A 163 9.12 -2.97 -0.60
C ARG A 163 7.67 -3.44 -0.60
N ASN A 164 6.72 -2.53 -0.39
CA ASN A 164 5.29 -2.87 -0.45
C ASN A 164 4.84 -3.24 -1.85
N ARG A 165 5.37 -2.59 -2.87
CA ARG A 165 5.15 -2.98 -4.27
C ARG A 165 5.56 -4.42 -4.54
N GLU A 166 6.75 -4.81 -4.10
CA GLU A 166 7.25 -6.19 -4.25
C GLU A 166 6.36 -7.20 -3.52
N ARG A 167 5.95 -6.88 -2.28
CA ARG A 167 5.00 -7.71 -1.53
C ARG A 167 3.68 -7.88 -2.25
N LEU A 168 3.14 -6.78 -2.80
CA LEU A 168 1.86 -6.81 -3.51
C LEU A 168 1.95 -7.59 -4.83
N VAL A 169 3.08 -7.52 -5.54
CA VAL A 169 3.35 -8.38 -6.72
C VAL A 169 3.36 -9.86 -6.32
N ALA A 170 3.99 -10.19 -5.20
CA ALA A 170 4.00 -11.56 -4.69
C ALA A 170 2.61 -12.01 -4.27
N ALA A 171 1.85 -11.18 -3.54
CA ALA A 171 0.49 -11.48 -3.11
C ALA A 171 -0.48 -11.64 -4.28
N ARG A 172 -0.34 -10.79 -5.32
CA ARG A 172 -1.10 -10.94 -6.58
C ARG A 172 -0.86 -12.30 -7.23
N ARG A 173 0.40 -12.73 -7.28
CA ARG A 173 0.76 -14.04 -7.83
C ARG A 173 0.21 -15.17 -6.98
N GLU A 174 0.18 -15.01 -5.65
CA GLU A 174 -0.32 -16.00 -4.69
C GLU A 174 -1.81 -16.29 -4.89
N VAL A 175 -2.62 -15.27 -5.18
CA VAL A 175 -4.07 -15.43 -5.42
C VAL A 175 -4.41 -15.71 -6.90
N ALA A 176 -3.44 -15.72 -7.81
CA ALA A 176 -3.68 -15.97 -9.22
C ALA A 176 -3.81 -17.47 -9.52
N THR A 177 -4.66 -18.19 -8.79
CA THR A 177 -4.90 -19.63 -8.95
C THR A 177 -6.34 -19.93 -9.39
N CYS A 178 -6.51 -21.08 -10.03
CA CYS A 178 -7.77 -21.59 -10.55
C CYS A 178 -7.96 -23.03 -10.06
N ALA A 179 -9.16 -23.37 -9.61
CA ALA A 179 -9.53 -24.75 -9.31
C ALA A 179 -10.80 -25.12 -10.07
N ILE A 180 -10.71 -26.12 -10.95
CA ILE A 180 -11.84 -26.75 -11.63
C ILE A 180 -11.68 -28.26 -11.42
N SER A 181 -11.90 -28.69 -10.19
CA SER A 181 -11.50 -30.02 -9.72
C SER A 181 -12.65 -30.86 -9.15
N GLY A 182 -13.86 -30.31 -9.15
CA GLY A 182 -15.07 -30.99 -8.70
C GLY A 182 -15.27 -30.95 -7.19
N ALA A 183 -16.20 -31.73 -6.70
CA ALA A 183 -16.79 -31.63 -5.36
C ALA A 183 -15.80 -31.72 -4.19
N VAL A 184 -14.67 -32.37 -4.34
CA VAL A 184 -13.66 -32.57 -3.28
C VAL A 184 -12.22 -32.52 -3.82
N GLY A 185 -12.02 -31.94 -5.01
CA GLY A 185 -10.67 -31.73 -5.56
C GLY A 185 -10.01 -32.94 -6.21
N THR A 186 -10.76 -34.01 -6.48
CA THR A 186 -10.20 -35.27 -6.96
C THR A 186 -10.30 -35.49 -8.47
N PHE A 187 -10.90 -34.56 -9.19
CA PHE A 187 -11.18 -34.67 -10.64
C PHE A 187 -12.01 -35.91 -11.03
N ALA A 188 -12.83 -36.44 -10.11
CA ALA A 188 -13.55 -37.70 -10.34
C ALA A 188 -14.46 -37.66 -11.58
N ASN A 189 -15.06 -36.50 -11.89
CA ASN A 189 -16.02 -36.33 -12.96
C ASN A 189 -15.60 -35.27 -14.01
N ILE A 190 -14.38 -34.77 -13.95
CA ILE A 190 -13.84 -33.78 -14.88
C ILE A 190 -12.35 -34.05 -15.13
N ASP A 191 -11.89 -33.85 -16.36
CA ASP A 191 -10.49 -34.07 -16.70
C ASP A 191 -9.63 -32.86 -16.24
N PRO A 192 -8.46 -33.05 -15.61
CA PRO A 192 -7.58 -31.97 -15.17
C PRO A 192 -7.18 -30.98 -16.28
N ARG A 193 -7.17 -31.41 -17.54
CA ARG A 193 -6.91 -30.54 -18.69
C ARG A 193 -7.97 -29.45 -18.88
N VAL A 194 -9.17 -29.62 -18.30
CA VAL A 194 -10.21 -28.57 -18.28
C VAL A 194 -9.75 -27.43 -17.38
N GLU A 195 -9.23 -27.72 -16.20
CA GLU A 195 -8.68 -26.72 -15.28
C GLU A 195 -7.50 -25.97 -15.92
N GLU A 196 -6.56 -26.70 -16.54
CA GLU A 196 -5.41 -26.08 -17.25
C GLU A 196 -5.88 -25.11 -18.34
N HIS A 197 -6.90 -25.47 -19.09
CA HIS A 197 -7.47 -24.62 -20.14
C HIS A 197 -8.13 -23.36 -19.58
N VAL A 198 -8.99 -23.51 -18.57
CA VAL A 198 -9.67 -22.38 -17.90
C VAL A 198 -8.67 -21.44 -17.25
N ALA A 199 -7.70 -22.00 -16.50
CA ALA A 199 -6.65 -21.22 -15.86
C ALA A 199 -5.88 -20.38 -16.89
N LYS A 200 -5.44 -20.99 -17.99
CA LYS A 200 -4.73 -20.30 -19.07
C LYS A 200 -5.56 -19.20 -19.71
N ALA A 201 -6.84 -19.46 -19.96
CA ALA A 201 -7.73 -18.50 -20.57
C ALA A 201 -7.97 -17.26 -19.69
N LEU A 202 -8.02 -17.46 -18.37
CA LEU A 202 -8.23 -16.38 -17.39
C LEU A 202 -6.93 -15.75 -16.86
N GLY A 203 -5.76 -16.20 -17.34
CA GLY A 203 -4.46 -15.69 -16.88
C GLY A 203 -4.10 -16.13 -15.45
N LEU A 204 -4.61 -17.28 -15.03
CA LEU A 204 -4.35 -17.92 -13.74
C LEU A 204 -3.45 -19.15 -13.90
N VAL A 205 -3.07 -19.76 -12.78
CA VAL A 205 -2.36 -21.04 -12.73
C VAL A 205 -3.26 -22.09 -12.05
N PRO A 206 -3.26 -23.35 -12.47
CA PRO A 206 -3.96 -24.42 -11.75
C PRO A 206 -3.51 -24.50 -10.30
N GLU A 207 -4.46 -24.68 -9.37
CA GLU A 207 -4.17 -24.95 -7.98
C GLU A 207 -3.56 -26.35 -7.84
N PRO A 208 -2.35 -26.51 -7.28
CA PRO A 208 -1.72 -27.83 -7.20
C PRO A 208 -2.54 -28.87 -6.44
N VAL A 209 -3.23 -28.46 -5.39
CA VAL A 209 -4.13 -29.29 -4.59
C VAL A 209 -5.23 -28.42 -4.01
N SER A 210 -6.46 -28.67 -4.42
CA SER A 210 -7.65 -28.10 -3.78
C SER A 210 -8.43 -29.19 -3.03
N THR A 211 -9.32 -28.74 -2.16
CA THR A 211 -10.45 -29.57 -1.67
C THR A 211 -11.68 -29.23 -2.52
N GLN A 212 -12.83 -28.97 -1.94
CA GLN A 212 -13.92 -28.30 -2.70
C GLN A 212 -13.58 -26.82 -2.96
N VAL A 213 -12.60 -26.26 -2.25
CA VAL A 213 -12.20 -24.86 -2.29
C VAL A 213 -10.69 -24.72 -2.49
N ILE A 214 -10.27 -23.58 -3.02
CA ILE A 214 -8.87 -23.15 -3.02
C ILE A 214 -8.43 -22.89 -1.57
N PRO A 215 -7.20 -23.25 -1.15
CA PRO A 215 -6.71 -23.00 0.21
C PRO A 215 -6.76 -21.50 0.60
N ARG A 216 -7.35 -21.19 1.78
CA ARG A 216 -7.59 -19.82 2.22
C ARG A 216 -6.36 -19.12 2.82
N ASP A 217 -5.27 -19.81 3.07
CA ASP A 217 -3.98 -19.22 3.43
C ASP A 217 -3.48 -18.24 2.35
N ARG A 218 -3.75 -18.51 1.06
CA ARG A 218 -3.47 -17.61 -0.04
C ARG A 218 -4.18 -16.26 0.11
N HIS A 219 -5.48 -16.31 0.42
CA HIS A 219 -6.29 -15.11 0.64
C HIS A 219 -5.87 -14.39 1.91
N ALA A 220 -5.57 -15.11 3.00
CA ALA A 220 -5.06 -14.54 4.23
C ALA A 220 -3.73 -13.79 4.02
N ALA A 221 -2.80 -14.36 3.26
CA ALA A 221 -1.54 -13.71 2.89
C ALA A 221 -1.78 -12.44 2.04
N PHE A 222 -2.75 -12.48 1.12
CA PHE A 222 -3.15 -11.32 0.34
C PHE A 222 -3.66 -10.18 1.22
N PHE A 223 -4.64 -10.42 2.09
CA PHE A 223 -5.20 -9.40 2.98
C PHE A 223 -4.19 -8.88 4.00
N ALA A 224 -3.30 -9.75 4.51
CA ALA A 224 -2.18 -9.34 5.35
C ALA A 224 -1.23 -8.38 4.61
N THR A 225 -0.97 -8.62 3.33
CA THR A 225 -0.18 -7.71 2.49
C THR A 225 -0.88 -6.35 2.33
N LEU A 226 -2.19 -6.33 2.07
CA LEU A 226 -2.94 -5.06 2.00
C LEU A 226 -2.83 -4.28 3.31
N ALA A 227 -2.87 -4.96 4.45
CA ALA A 227 -2.72 -4.34 5.77
C ALA A 227 -1.34 -3.70 5.97
N VAL A 228 -0.26 -4.33 5.50
CA VAL A 228 1.10 -3.76 5.54
C VAL A 228 1.20 -2.50 4.67
N VAL A 229 0.59 -2.53 3.47
CA VAL A 229 0.52 -1.34 2.60
C VAL A 229 -0.25 -0.21 3.28
N ALA A 230 -1.41 -0.52 3.86
CA ALA A 230 -2.24 0.44 4.60
C ALA A 230 -1.52 1.04 5.81
N ALA A 231 -0.72 0.24 6.53
CA ALA A 231 0.12 0.72 7.63
C ALA A 231 1.17 1.73 7.15
N SER A 232 1.73 1.54 5.95
CA SER A 232 2.66 2.52 5.35
C SER A 232 1.95 3.80 4.89
N VAL A 233 0.71 3.70 4.41
CA VAL A 233 -0.15 4.86 4.14
C VAL A 233 -0.37 5.67 5.43
N GLU A 234 -0.75 5.01 6.51
CA GLU A 234 -0.96 5.65 7.82
C GLU A 234 0.31 6.29 8.36
N ASN A 235 1.46 5.62 8.23
CA ASN A 235 2.74 6.14 8.71
C ASN A 235 3.10 7.47 8.03
N LEU A 236 3.01 7.55 6.70
CA LEU A 236 3.28 8.80 5.97
C LEU A 236 2.22 9.87 6.28
N ALA A 237 0.96 9.50 6.33
CA ALA A 237 -0.12 10.43 6.68
C ALA A 237 0.07 11.02 8.08
N THR A 238 0.49 10.22 9.05
CA THR A 238 0.79 10.65 10.42
C THR A 238 1.99 11.59 10.46
N GLU A 239 3.05 11.32 9.70
CA GLU A 239 4.20 12.24 9.59
C GLU A 239 3.76 13.61 9.05
N ILE A 240 2.96 13.65 7.98
CA ILE A 240 2.45 14.92 7.42
C ILE A 240 1.61 15.67 8.45
N ARG A 241 0.74 14.98 9.20
CA ARG A 241 -0.06 15.61 10.27
C ARG A 241 0.82 16.20 11.37
N HIS A 242 1.90 15.53 11.76
CA HIS A 242 2.87 16.06 12.72
C HIS A 242 3.57 17.31 12.19
N LEU A 243 3.92 17.35 10.91
CA LEU A 243 4.56 18.51 10.28
C LEU A 243 3.60 19.70 10.13
N GLN A 244 2.29 19.47 10.05
CA GLN A 244 1.27 20.52 9.91
C GLN A 244 0.81 21.12 11.24
N ARG A 245 1.21 20.60 12.38
CA ARG A 245 0.84 21.17 13.68
C ARG A 245 1.28 22.63 13.79
N SER A 246 0.47 23.45 14.45
CA SER A 246 0.65 24.91 14.53
C SER A 246 2.04 25.32 15.05
N GLU A 247 2.58 24.59 16.03
CA GLU A 247 3.89 24.81 16.62
C GLU A 247 5.06 24.26 15.80
N VAL A 248 4.80 23.48 14.77
CA VAL A 248 5.78 22.89 13.85
C VAL A 248 5.76 23.58 12.50
N LEU A 249 4.65 23.49 11.80
CA LEU A 249 4.32 24.08 10.49
C LEU A 249 5.48 24.02 9.48
N GLU A 250 6.03 22.84 9.29
CA GLU A 250 7.12 22.57 8.34
C GLU A 250 6.61 22.10 6.98
N ALA A 251 5.40 21.51 6.96
CA ALA A 251 4.66 21.19 5.75
C ALA A 251 3.16 21.16 6.04
N GLU A 252 2.33 21.34 5.02
CA GLU A 252 0.87 21.22 5.13
C GLU A 252 0.24 20.64 3.86
N GLU A 253 -0.96 20.07 4.00
CA GLU A 253 -1.81 19.70 2.87
C GLU A 253 -2.13 20.91 2.01
N PHE A 254 -2.16 20.72 0.68
CA PHE A 254 -2.56 21.77 -0.23
C PHE A 254 -4.04 22.13 -0.03
N PHE A 255 -4.29 23.41 0.18
CA PHE A 255 -5.63 23.98 0.30
C PHE A 255 -6.05 24.61 -1.03
N SER A 256 -7.09 24.06 -1.64
CA SER A 256 -7.61 24.58 -2.91
C SER A 256 -8.32 25.91 -2.73
N PRO A 257 -8.29 26.80 -3.73
CA PRO A 257 -9.11 28.02 -3.69
C PRO A 257 -10.58 27.69 -3.42
N GLY A 258 -11.19 28.39 -2.47
CA GLY A 258 -12.57 28.18 -2.04
C GLY A 258 -12.81 27.03 -1.04
N GLN A 259 -11.81 26.21 -0.77
CA GLN A 259 -11.91 25.16 0.25
C GLN A 259 -12.12 25.77 1.65
N LYS A 260 -12.97 25.13 2.46
CA LYS A 260 -13.21 25.51 3.85
C LYS A 260 -12.53 24.50 4.77
N GLY A 261 -11.67 25.00 5.67
CA GLY A 261 -10.94 24.14 6.61
C GLY A 261 -11.64 23.93 7.94
N SER A 262 -12.54 24.86 8.29
CA SER A 262 -13.29 24.83 9.54
C SER A 262 -14.63 25.53 9.36
N SER A 263 -15.68 25.03 10.00
CA SER A 263 -16.99 25.69 10.03
C SER A 263 -17.04 26.91 10.97
N ALA A 264 -16.14 26.95 11.98
CA ALA A 264 -16.14 27.97 13.02
C ALA A 264 -15.01 29.00 12.85
N MET A 265 -13.83 28.58 12.40
CA MET A 265 -12.63 29.43 12.31
C MET A 265 -12.10 29.47 10.87
N PRO A 266 -12.32 30.58 10.13
CA PRO A 266 -12.01 30.66 8.68
C PRO A 266 -10.54 30.46 8.33
N HIS A 267 -9.60 30.76 9.24
CA HIS A 267 -8.17 30.61 9.04
C HIS A 267 -7.65 29.19 9.33
N LYS A 268 -8.46 28.32 9.97
CA LYS A 268 -8.02 27.01 10.43
C LYS A 268 -7.97 26.02 9.27
N ARG A 269 -6.79 25.53 8.95
CA ARG A 269 -6.53 24.54 7.90
C ARG A 269 -6.28 23.18 8.54
N ASN A 270 -7.31 22.35 8.62
CA ASN A 270 -7.21 21.02 9.20
C ASN A 270 -6.61 20.04 8.19
N PRO A 271 -5.76 19.08 8.61
CA PRO A 271 -5.19 18.04 7.76
C PRO A 271 -6.21 16.90 7.48
N VAL A 272 -7.35 17.25 6.87
CA VAL A 272 -8.52 16.37 6.74
C VAL A 272 -8.23 15.18 5.83
N LEU A 273 -7.38 15.36 4.81
CA LEU A 273 -7.07 14.28 3.87
C LEU A 273 -6.22 13.21 4.56
N THR A 274 -5.19 13.58 5.30
CA THR A 274 -4.33 12.65 6.03
C THR A 274 -5.02 12.05 7.27
N GLU A 275 -5.91 12.79 7.93
CA GLU A 275 -6.79 12.23 8.97
C GLU A 275 -7.68 11.12 8.39
N ASN A 276 -8.30 11.36 7.24
CA ASN A 276 -9.09 10.35 6.55
C ASN A 276 -8.25 9.12 6.17
N LEU A 277 -7.01 9.32 5.67
CA LEU A 277 -6.10 8.21 5.35
C LEU A 277 -5.80 7.34 6.57
N THR A 278 -5.58 7.94 7.74
CA THR A 278 -5.35 7.15 8.98
C THR A 278 -6.59 6.35 9.39
N GLY A 279 -7.78 6.87 9.12
CA GLY A 279 -9.04 6.16 9.34
C GLY A 279 -9.23 4.98 8.38
N LEU A 280 -9.03 5.21 7.08
CA LEU A 280 -9.16 4.16 6.06
C LEU A 280 -8.16 3.01 6.26
N ALA A 281 -6.94 3.31 6.70
CA ALA A 281 -5.95 2.28 7.01
C ALA A 281 -6.44 1.30 8.10
N ARG A 282 -7.23 1.75 9.06
CA ARG A 282 -7.82 0.87 10.09
C ARG A 282 -8.82 -0.10 9.47
N LEU A 283 -9.67 0.39 8.54
CA LEU A 283 -10.64 -0.44 7.83
C LEU A 283 -9.96 -1.51 6.98
N VAL A 284 -8.89 -1.17 6.26
CA VAL A 284 -8.13 -2.17 5.49
C VAL A 284 -7.53 -3.23 6.42
N ARG A 285 -6.93 -2.84 7.54
CA ARG A 285 -6.35 -3.80 8.50
C ARG A 285 -7.38 -4.71 9.16
N SER A 286 -8.62 -4.26 9.32
CA SER A 286 -9.66 -5.08 9.94
C SER A 286 -10.01 -6.34 9.14
N ALA A 287 -9.67 -6.39 7.84
CA ALA A 287 -9.88 -7.56 7.00
C ALA A 287 -8.93 -8.74 7.31
N VAL A 288 -7.84 -8.51 8.03
CA VAL A 288 -6.80 -9.54 8.27
C VAL A 288 -7.31 -10.65 9.19
N VAL A 289 -7.94 -10.30 10.29
CA VAL A 289 -8.40 -11.29 11.28
C VAL A 289 -9.42 -12.25 10.67
N PRO A 290 -10.53 -11.79 10.06
CA PRO A 290 -11.47 -12.70 9.45
C PRO A 290 -10.90 -13.50 8.27
N ALA A 291 -9.91 -12.94 7.53
CA ALA A 291 -9.23 -13.69 6.49
C ALA A 291 -8.36 -14.82 7.04
N LEU A 292 -7.69 -14.61 8.19
CA LEU A 292 -6.94 -15.66 8.89
C LEU A 292 -7.87 -16.74 9.47
N GLU A 293 -9.02 -16.35 10.01
CA GLU A 293 -10.03 -17.29 10.53
C GLU A 293 -10.63 -18.17 9.42
N ASN A 294 -10.69 -17.69 8.18
CA ASN A 294 -11.13 -18.47 7.02
C ASN A 294 -10.16 -19.61 6.63
N VAL A 295 -8.92 -19.61 7.12
CA VAL A 295 -7.98 -20.72 6.88
C VAL A 295 -8.50 -22.02 7.50
N THR A 296 -9.19 -21.91 8.64
CA THR A 296 -9.75 -23.05 9.37
C THR A 296 -11.16 -23.34 8.85
N LEU A 297 -11.28 -24.25 7.90
CA LEU A 297 -12.55 -24.77 7.40
C LEU A 297 -12.72 -26.23 7.84
N TRP A 298 -13.99 -26.69 7.93
CA TRP A 298 -14.26 -28.07 8.26
C TRP A 298 -14.06 -28.99 7.05
N HIS A 299 -13.24 -30.00 7.21
CA HIS A 299 -12.98 -31.01 6.19
C HIS A 299 -12.63 -30.39 4.83
N GLU A 300 -13.28 -30.81 3.76
CA GLU A 300 -13.06 -30.31 2.41
C GLU A 300 -13.72 -28.93 2.17
N ARG A 301 -14.72 -28.55 2.97
CA ARG A 301 -15.34 -27.20 3.00
C ARG A 301 -16.47 -27.11 4.01
N ASP A 302 -16.60 -26.00 4.70
CA ASP A 302 -17.88 -25.42 5.13
C ASP A 302 -18.09 -24.05 4.44
N ILE A 303 -19.22 -23.37 4.66
CA ILE A 303 -19.56 -22.14 3.95
C ILE A 303 -19.28 -20.86 4.75
N SER A 304 -18.66 -20.95 5.92
CA SER A 304 -18.42 -19.80 6.82
C SER A 304 -17.59 -18.69 6.15
N HIS A 305 -16.61 -19.05 5.33
CA HIS A 305 -15.75 -18.13 4.58
C HIS A 305 -16.53 -17.23 3.61
N SER A 306 -17.60 -17.71 3.02
CA SER A 306 -18.32 -17.04 1.94
C SER A 306 -18.87 -15.67 2.34
N SER A 307 -19.53 -15.60 3.52
CA SER A 307 -20.06 -14.32 4.03
C SER A 307 -18.97 -13.33 4.38
N VAL A 308 -17.83 -13.81 4.86
CA VAL A 308 -16.65 -12.99 5.18
C VAL A 308 -16.04 -12.39 3.93
N GLU A 309 -15.77 -13.22 2.92
CA GLU A 309 -15.11 -12.82 1.67
C GLU A 309 -15.94 -11.83 0.85
N ARG A 310 -17.25 -11.97 0.84
CA ARG A 310 -18.19 -11.00 0.24
C ARG A 310 -18.11 -9.61 0.86
N GLY A 311 -17.68 -9.51 2.12
CA GLY A 311 -17.44 -8.25 2.83
C GLY A 311 -16.02 -7.75 2.64
N ILE A 312 -15.03 -8.54 3.09
CA ILE A 312 -13.63 -8.08 3.17
C ILE A 312 -12.98 -7.88 1.79
N GLY A 313 -13.35 -8.68 0.78
CA GLY A 313 -12.82 -8.55 -0.58
C GLY A 313 -13.01 -7.14 -1.15
N PRO A 314 -14.25 -6.70 -1.35
CA PRO A 314 -14.53 -5.36 -1.84
C PRO A 314 -14.07 -4.28 -0.86
N ASP A 315 -14.36 -4.39 0.44
CA ASP A 315 -14.10 -3.30 1.38
C ASP A 315 -12.62 -3.00 1.55
N ALA A 316 -11.76 -4.01 1.69
CA ALA A 316 -10.33 -3.80 1.84
C ALA A 316 -9.69 -3.20 0.58
N THR A 317 -10.06 -3.70 -0.60
CA THR A 317 -9.48 -3.27 -1.87
C THR A 317 -9.96 -1.87 -2.27
N VAL A 318 -11.24 -1.57 -2.10
CA VAL A 318 -11.83 -0.25 -2.38
C VAL A 318 -11.22 0.83 -1.48
N HIS A 319 -11.13 0.57 -0.17
CA HIS A 319 -10.57 1.55 0.75
C HIS A 319 -9.08 1.78 0.51
N LEU A 320 -8.32 0.73 0.19
CA LEU A 320 -6.89 0.87 -0.08
C LEU A 320 -6.63 1.59 -1.42
N ASP A 321 -7.38 1.27 -2.47
CA ASP A 321 -7.27 1.96 -3.76
C ASP A 321 -7.55 3.46 -3.62
N PHE A 322 -8.63 3.80 -2.94
CA PHE A 322 -8.96 5.19 -2.65
C PHE A 322 -7.85 5.89 -1.84
N ALA A 323 -7.34 5.20 -0.80
CA ALA A 323 -6.29 5.74 0.07
C ALA A 323 -4.99 5.98 -0.69
N LEU A 324 -4.54 5.05 -1.53
CA LEU A 324 -3.32 5.20 -2.34
C LEU A 324 -3.42 6.38 -3.30
N ASN A 325 -4.55 6.52 -3.99
CA ASN A 325 -4.76 7.63 -4.92
C ASN A 325 -4.84 8.99 -4.21
N ARG A 326 -5.49 9.04 -3.04
CA ARG A 326 -5.52 10.25 -2.20
C ARG A 326 -4.13 10.60 -1.67
N LEU A 327 -3.38 9.61 -1.16
CA LEU A 327 -2.02 9.81 -0.65
C LEU A 327 -1.09 10.36 -1.73
N ALA A 328 -1.12 9.78 -2.94
CA ALA A 328 -0.34 10.28 -4.06
C ALA A 328 -0.64 11.76 -4.32
N GLY A 329 -1.91 12.15 -4.40
CA GLY A 329 -2.32 13.55 -4.58
C GLY A 329 -1.90 14.48 -3.44
N VAL A 330 -1.89 14.00 -2.20
CA VAL A 330 -1.38 14.76 -1.04
C VAL A 330 0.11 15.01 -1.17
N VAL A 331 0.90 13.98 -1.50
CA VAL A 331 2.36 14.09 -1.66
C VAL A 331 2.73 14.98 -2.85
N GLU A 332 2.05 14.81 -3.99
CA GLU A 332 2.26 15.62 -5.20
C GLU A 332 2.10 17.12 -4.94
N LYS A 333 1.13 17.48 -4.11
CA LYS A 333 0.75 18.87 -3.85
C LYS A 333 1.19 19.40 -2.47
N LEU A 334 1.95 18.61 -1.71
CA LEU A 334 2.37 18.98 -0.36
C LEU A 334 3.07 20.34 -0.36
N VAL A 335 2.57 21.27 0.43
CA VAL A 335 3.21 22.57 0.64
C VAL A 335 4.31 22.39 1.68
N VAL A 336 5.52 22.84 1.36
CA VAL A 336 6.69 22.72 2.23
C VAL A 336 7.21 24.10 2.58
N TYR A 337 7.57 24.31 3.84
CA TYR A 337 8.05 25.58 4.39
C TYR A 337 9.52 25.46 4.87
N PRO A 338 10.52 25.60 3.96
CA PRO A 338 11.93 25.50 4.33
C PRO A 338 12.35 26.50 5.42
N GLU A 339 11.76 27.70 5.40
CA GLU A 339 12.06 28.73 6.40
C GLU A 339 11.60 28.32 7.81
N ASN A 340 10.45 27.66 7.93
CA ASN A 340 9.99 27.14 9.20
C ASN A 340 10.83 25.94 9.66
N MET A 341 11.26 25.09 8.72
CA MET A 341 12.21 24.01 9.03
C MET A 341 13.50 24.56 9.63
N LYS A 342 14.04 25.62 9.03
CA LYS A 342 15.26 26.28 9.55
C LYS A 342 14.99 26.92 10.91
N LYS A 343 13.90 27.69 11.07
CA LYS A 343 13.52 28.28 12.33
C LYS A 343 13.38 27.27 13.47
N ASN A 344 12.77 26.12 13.19
CA ASN A 344 12.64 25.04 14.17
C ASN A 344 14.00 24.41 14.50
N LEU A 345 14.87 24.21 13.51
CA LEU A 345 16.23 23.73 13.69
C LEU A 345 17.03 24.64 14.64
N ASP A 346 16.95 25.95 14.45
CA ASP A 346 17.69 26.95 15.19
C ASP A 346 17.12 27.21 16.61
N ARG A 347 15.90 26.73 16.88
CA ARG A 347 15.12 27.04 18.11
C ARG A 347 15.85 26.75 19.42
N LEU A 348 16.74 25.77 19.44
CA LEU A 348 17.48 25.37 20.64
C LEU A 348 18.93 25.88 20.62
N GLY A 349 19.21 27.02 19.98
CA GLY A 349 20.50 27.74 20.11
C GLY A 349 21.73 26.91 19.79
N GLY A 350 21.65 25.98 18.83
CA GLY A 350 22.78 25.17 18.39
C GLY A 350 22.98 23.84 19.12
N LEU A 351 22.09 23.45 20.05
CA LEU A 351 22.19 22.16 20.79
C LEU A 351 22.23 20.93 19.88
N VAL A 352 21.71 21.02 18.66
CA VAL A 352 21.76 19.96 17.63
C VAL A 352 23.18 19.55 17.25
N HIS A 353 24.19 20.33 17.59
CA HIS A 353 25.61 20.05 17.35
C HIS A 353 26.33 19.41 18.55
N SER A 354 25.65 19.19 19.68
CA SER A 354 26.26 18.73 20.95
C SER A 354 27.08 17.44 20.81
N GLN A 355 26.58 16.45 20.08
CA GLN A 355 27.31 15.20 19.83
C GLN A 355 28.60 15.44 19.03
N ARG A 356 28.53 16.28 17.98
CA ARG A 356 29.71 16.61 17.17
C ARG A 356 30.78 17.30 17.98
N VAL A 357 30.40 18.24 18.87
CA VAL A 357 31.31 18.90 19.79
C VAL A 357 31.93 17.90 20.75
N LEU A 358 31.13 17.04 21.39
CA LEU A 358 31.59 15.99 22.29
C LEU A 358 32.69 15.12 21.64
N LEU A 359 32.44 14.63 20.44
CA LEU A 359 33.38 13.81 19.68
C LEU A 359 34.66 14.58 19.33
N ALA A 360 34.57 15.84 18.97
CA ALA A 360 35.73 16.65 18.65
C ALA A 360 36.59 16.97 19.88
N LEU A 361 35.98 17.22 21.04
CA LEU A 361 36.70 17.41 22.28
C LEU A 361 37.48 16.16 22.74
N THR A 362 36.86 14.98 22.58
CA THR A 362 37.54 13.70 22.85
C THR A 362 38.71 13.45 21.89
N GLN A 363 38.54 13.78 20.61
CA GLN A 363 39.63 13.68 19.61
C GLN A 363 40.76 14.68 19.86
N ALA A 364 40.46 15.82 20.51
CA ALA A 364 41.44 16.81 20.92
C ALA A 364 42.19 16.44 22.22
N GLY A 365 41.95 15.24 22.78
CA GLY A 365 42.67 14.71 23.96
C GLY A 365 41.98 14.95 25.30
N ILE A 366 40.77 15.52 25.35
CA ILE A 366 39.97 15.62 26.56
C ILE A 366 39.36 14.24 26.87
N SER A 367 39.39 13.79 28.14
CA SER A 367 38.72 12.54 28.52
C SER A 367 37.25 12.59 28.21
N ARG A 368 36.64 11.44 27.94
CA ARG A 368 35.20 11.33 27.59
C ARG A 368 34.31 11.94 28.67
N GLU A 369 34.61 11.69 29.93
CA GLU A 369 33.89 12.17 31.11
C GLU A 369 33.94 13.71 31.19
N ASN A 370 35.14 14.29 31.03
CA ASN A 370 35.30 15.74 31.03
C ASN A 370 34.63 16.39 29.82
N ALA A 371 34.82 15.84 28.63
CA ALA A 371 34.14 16.32 27.42
C ALA A 371 32.61 16.27 27.56
N TYR A 372 32.07 15.18 28.12
CA TYR A 372 30.65 15.05 28.39
C TYR A 372 30.17 16.10 29.39
N SER A 373 30.89 16.29 30.51
CA SER A 373 30.56 17.29 31.55
C SER A 373 30.51 18.71 30.96
N ILE A 374 31.52 19.10 30.18
CA ILE A 374 31.60 20.42 29.52
C ILE A 374 30.41 20.64 28.60
N VAL A 375 30.15 19.67 27.69
CA VAL A 375 29.07 19.75 26.74
C VAL A 375 27.72 19.78 27.45
N GLN A 376 27.50 18.91 28.44
CA GLN A 376 26.26 18.84 29.20
C GLN A 376 26.00 20.14 29.99
N THR A 377 27.00 20.68 30.69
CA THR A 377 26.84 21.91 31.45
C THR A 377 26.42 23.07 30.57
N SER A 378 27.11 23.28 29.44
CA SER A 378 26.80 24.33 28.47
C SER A 378 25.44 24.09 27.83
N ALA A 379 25.13 22.86 27.43
CA ALA A 379 23.85 22.51 26.79
C ALA A 379 22.66 22.69 27.75
N MET A 380 22.79 22.28 29.01
CA MET A 380 21.71 22.44 29.99
C MET A 380 21.46 23.90 30.37
N LYS A 381 22.47 24.75 30.28
CA LYS A 381 22.33 26.20 30.46
C LYS A 381 21.49 26.77 29.31
N VAL A 382 21.83 26.45 28.03
CA VAL A 382 21.03 26.88 26.87
C VAL A 382 19.60 26.33 26.94
N TRP A 383 19.44 25.09 27.35
CA TRP A 383 18.12 24.47 27.50
C TRP A 383 17.18 25.21 28.45
N ARG A 384 17.73 25.64 29.61
CA ARG A 384 16.93 26.29 30.68
C ARG A 384 16.77 27.78 30.50
N GLU A 385 17.82 28.47 30.05
CA GLU A 385 17.90 29.92 30.04
C GLU A 385 17.86 30.52 28.65
N GLY A 386 17.94 29.68 27.60
CA GLY A 386 18.16 30.13 26.24
C GLY A 386 19.62 30.53 25.99
N GLY A 387 19.89 31.06 24.80
CA GLY A 387 21.19 31.54 24.42
C GLY A 387 21.89 30.76 23.32
N ASP A 388 23.18 30.98 23.16
CA ASP A 388 23.98 30.42 22.07
C ASP A 388 24.98 29.38 22.64
N PHE A 389 24.78 28.12 22.21
CA PHE A 389 25.62 27.01 22.64
C PHE A 389 27.08 27.16 22.19
N HIS A 390 27.31 27.70 20.97
CA HIS A 390 28.65 27.97 20.48
C HIS A 390 29.37 29.00 21.34
N ALA A 391 28.70 30.08 21.70
CA ALA A 391 29.26 31.14 22.54
C ALA A 391 29.66 30.63 23.94
N LEU A 392 28.82 29.81 24.57
CA LEU A 392 29.12 29.18 25.85
C LEU A 392 30.35 28.27 25.78
N LEU A 393 30.45 27.46 24.75
CA LEU A 393 31.63 26.58 24.54
C LEU A 393 32.90 27.38 24.24
N ALA A 394 32.82 28.47 23.49
CA ALA A 394 33.95 29.33 23.18
C ALA A 394 34.50 30.04 24.45
N ALA A 395 33.61 30.32 25.42
CA ALA A 395 33.99 30.91 26.71
C ALA A 395 34.56 29.91 27.75
N ASP A 396 34.42 28.60 27.51
CA ASP A 396 34.92 27.56 28.40
C ASP A 396 36.46 27.47 28.30
N PRO A 397 37.22 27.61 29.41
CA PRO A 397 38.70 27.59 29.39
C PRO A 397 39.30 26.27 28.88
N MET A 398 38.66 25.14 29.16
CA MET A 398 39.14 23.83 28.68
C MET A 398 38.91 23.68 27.18
N VAL A 399 37.78 24.14 26.67
CA VAL A 399 37.49 24.15 25.22
C VAL A 399 38.45 25.09 24.50
N ALA A 400 38.62 26.31 25.00
CA ALA A 400 39.54 27.32 24.42
C ALA A 400 41.01 26.83 24.36
N LYS A 401 41.45 26.04 25.35
CA LYS A 401 42.76 25.43 25.34
C LYS A 401 42.89 24.27 24.36
N ALA A 402 41.85 23.48 24.18
CA ALA A 402 41.92 22.23 23.39
C ALA A 402 41.58 22.43 21.91
N VAL A 403 40.73 23.41 21.57
CA VAL A 403 40.17 23.60 20.23
C VAL A 403 40.36 25.06 19.78
N LYS A 404 40.93 25.25 18.59
CA LYS A 404 41.06 26.60 18.01
C LYS A 404 39.68 27.16 17.65
N PRO A 405 39.43 28.48 17.74
CA PRO A 405 38.14 29.11 17.45
C PRO A 405 37.56 28.75 16.09
N LYS A 406 38.40 28.71 15.04
CA LYS A 406 37.99 28.31 13.70
C LYS A 406 37.51 26.85 13.63
N ALA A 407 38.13 25.94 14.36
CA ALA A 407 37.75 24.54 14.44
C ALA A 407 36.43 24.36 15.21
N LEU A 408 36.24 25.11 16.30
CA LEU A 408 34.99 25.13 17.05
C LEU A 408 33.83 25.64 16.15
N ALA A 409 34.00 26.76 15.46
CA ALA A 409 32.99 27.28 14.53
C ALA A 409 32.63 26.29 13.43
N ALA A 410 33.60 25.53 12.90
CA ALA A 410 33.36 24.51 11.90
C ALA A 410 32.50 23.34 12.42
N MET A 411 32.40 23.11 13.73
CA MET A 411 31.50 22.07 14.29
C MET A 411 30.05 22.42 14.19
N PHE A 412 29.71 23.71 13.96
CA PHE A 412 28.35 24.20 13.79
C PHE A 412 27.92 24.31 12.32
N ASP A 413 28.74 23.79 11.39
CA ASP A 413 28.35 23.69 9.98
C ASP A 413 27.37 22.54 9.75
N LEU A 414 26.17 22.88 9.23
CA LEU A 414 25.09 21.94 8.93
C LEU A 414 25.47 20.95 7.81
N GLY A 415 26.36 21.33 6.91
CA GLY A 415 26.85 20.48 5.82
C GLY A 415 27.52 19.20 6.32
N TYR A 416 28.06 19.20 7.55
CA TYR A 416 28.61 17.99 8.16
C TYR A 416 27.56 16.89 8.30
N HIS A 417 26.32 17.22 8.69
CA HIS A 417 25.26 16.26 8.93
C HIS A 417 24.66 15.72 7.61
N THR A 418 24.79 16.47 6.52
CA THR A 418 24.21 16.09 5.21
C THR A 418 25.23 15.58 4.19
N LYS A 419 26.52 15.50 4.55
CA LYS A 419 27.63 15.09 3.67
C LYS A 419 27.45 13.73 2.98
N HIS A 420 26.63 12.84 3.54
CA HIS A 420 26.36 11.52 3.00
C HIS A 420 24.96 11.40 2.33
N ALA A 421 24.23 12.50 2.15
CA ALA A 421 22.93 12.50 1.50
C ALA A 421 22.97 11.85 0.11
N ASP A 422 24.00 12.16 -0.69
CA ASP A 422 24.19 11.56 -2.01
C ASP A 422 24.33 10.03 -1.99
N THR A 423 24.98 9.51 -0.96
CA THR A 423 25.12 8.05 -0.78
C THR A 423 23.77 7.41 -0.47
N ILE A 424 22.96 8.04 0.41
CA ILE A 424 21.61 7.56 0.75
C ILE A 424 20.72 7.57 -0.50
N PHE A 425 20.72 8.67 -1.25
CA PHE A 425 19.94 8.81 -2.47
C PHE A 425 20.33 7.78 -3.54
N ARG A 426 21.62 7.51 -3.71
CA ARG A 426 22.08 6.45 -4.64
C ARG A 426 21.61 5.06 -4.21
N ARG A 427 21.58 4.76 -2.93
CA ARG A 427 21.05 3.48 -2.40
C ARG A 427 19.57 3.30 -2.66
N VAL A 428 18.80 4.38 -2.54
CA VAL A 428 17.33 4.34 -2.67
C VAL A 428 16.89 4.41 -4.14
N PHE A 429 17.48 5.29 -4.94
CA PHE A 429 17.01 5.58 -6.31
C PHE A 429 17.91 5.03 -7.41
N GLY A 430 19.03 4.37 -7.05
CA GLY A 430 20.06 3.95 -7.99
C GLY A 430 21.00 5.09 -8.43
N ALA A 431 22.05 4.76 -9.18
CA ALA A 431 22.91 5.76 -9.76
C ALA A 431 22.15 6.59 -10.81
N ALA A 432 22.24 7.91 -10.73
CA ALA A 432 21.73 8.76 -11.79
C ALA A 432 22.34 8.32 -13.13
N LYS A 433 21.51 8.00 -14.13
CA LYS A 433 22.02 7.76 -15.48
C LYS A 433 22.77 9.02 -15.91
N ARG A 434 24.10 8.93 -16.13
CA ARG A 434 24.85 10.02 -16.74
C ARG A 434 24.17 10.36 -18.07
N PRO A 435 23.88 11.65 -18.34
CA PRO A 435 23.44 12.01 -19.69
C PRO A 435 24.50 11.51 -20.68
N ALA A 436 24.04 10.82 -21.71
CA ALA A 436 24.92 10.39 -22.79
C ALA A 436 25.68 11.63 -23.30
N ALA A 437 27.01 11.61 -23.25
CA ALA A 437 27.82 12.67 -23.80
C ALA A 437 27.39 12.84 -25.25
N LYS A 438 26.88 14.02 -25.62
CA LYS A 438 26.65 14.35 -27.02
C LYS A 438 28.02 14.23 -27.71
N LYS A 439 28.17 13.19 -28.54
CA LYS A 439 29.28 13.13 -29.47
C LYS A 439 29.21 14.40 -30.34
N ARG A 440 30.21 15.22 -30.21
CA ARG A 440 30.47 16.36 -31.15
C ARG A 440 30.91 15.80 -32.48
#